data_981c5fb514602b3e80f3c25fddc42ea5
#
_entry.id   981c5fb514602b3e80f3c25fddc42ea5
#
_cell.length_a   1.000
_cell.length_b   1.000
_cell.length_c   1.000
_cell.angle_alpha   90.00
_cell.angle_beta   90.00
_cell.angle_gamma   90.00
#
_symmetry.space_group_name_H-M   'P 1'
#
loop_
_entity.id
_entity.type
_entity.pdbx_description
1 polymer ?
#
loop_
_entity_poly.entity_id
_entity_poly.type
_entity_poly.pdbx_seq_one_letter_code
_entity_poly.pdbx_strand_id
1 'polypeptide(L)'
;MAAWSVWTVGCLVVAVLVVTAVQVSGNEESKLIADKFKNYNKNIRPARHTEDKVQVQVKLTLTNLISLNEKEETLTTNVWIEIQWNDYRLAWNTSDYHDISLIRVPYNTVWLPDIVLENNIDGKFDVAYYANVLIYSDGSMYWLPPAIYRSTCAIEITYFPFDWQNCTLVFRSQTYSANEIDMILAIDGDTQKPIEWVDIDPEAFTENGEWAIKHRPARKLTNTRYSPDDLEYQEVYFNLIIQRKPLFYIINIILPCALISSLVVLAYFLPAQAGGQKLTVSISVLLAQTVFLILVSQKVPETSLSVPLIGKYLIFVMSVTTLIVTNCIVVLNFSLRSPNTHTMSRTLKHIFLEVVPRFLGMAPLVDESEEDGIGAVRERRRSSFGLMQRAEEYVLKQPRSEMMFDKQRERHGLTRSFVDTIDVSSTATLYKSLAQAAPEIKECVDACNFIAESTRQQNDIGSEMESWVLIGKMVDKVCFWAAILLFSIGTVAIFLMGHFNQVPEYPFYWEKKKYVPE
;
A
#
# COMPACT_ATOMS: atom_id res chain seq x y z
N MET A 1 17.97 30.72 -96.34
CA MET A 1 17.30 29.62 -95.61
C MET A 1 18.27 28.54 -95.08
N ALA A 2 19.48 28.40 -95.56
CA ALA A 2 20.43 27.38 -95.14
C ALA A 2 21.18 27.66 -93.79
N ALA A 3 21.30 28.93 -93.38
CA ALA A 3 22.02 29.30 -92.13
C ALA A 3 21.24 29.01 -90.84
N TRP A 4 19.92 29.00 -90.87
CA TRP A 4 19.05 28.69 -89.69
C TRP A 4 19.01 27.22 -89.35
N SER A 5 19.15 26.33 -90.32
CA SER A 5 19.12 24.88 -90.05
C SER A 5 20.41 24.39 -89.38
N VAL A 6 21.57 25.00 -89.67
CA VAL A 6 22.82 24.59 -89.00
C VAL A 6 22.89 24.98 -87.54
N TRP A 7 22.32 26.21 -87.21
CA TRP A 7 22.25 26.65 -85.79
C TRP A 7 21.28 25.79 -84.95
N THR A 8 20.15 25.43 -85.53
CA THR A 8 19.17 24.59 -84.78
C THR A 8 19.69 23.18 -84.59
N VAL A 9 20.38 22.58 -85.51
CA VAL A 9 21.03 21.30 -85.37
C VAL A 9 22.20 21.35 -84.37
N GLY A 10 23.00 22.45 -84.41
CA GLY A 10 24.07 22.67 -83.44
C GLY A 10 23.55 22.81 -81.99
N CYS A 11 22.48 23.59 -81.78
CA CYS A 11 21.84 23.73 -80.50
C CYS A 11 21.21 22.40 -79.99
N LEU A 12 20.63 21.61 -80.93
CA LEU A 12 20.07 20.29 -80.58
C LEU A 12 21.16 19.31 -80.20
N VAL A 13 22.28 19.29 -80.90
CA VAL A 13 23.44 18.43 -80.58
C VAL A 13 24.08 18.81 -79.24
N VAL A 14 24.25 20.16 -79.00
CA VAL A 14 24.72 20.62 -77.69
C VAL A 14 23.72 20.34 -76.58
N ALA A 15 22.42 20.54 -76.84
CA ALA A 15 21.39 20.15 -75.83
C ALA A 15 21.37 18.65 -75.60
N VAL A 16 21.54 17.82 -76.61
CA VAL A 16 21.64 16.33 -76.43
C VAL A 16 22.93 15.97 -75.73
N LEU A 17 24.07 16.60 -75.99
CA LEU A 17 25.33 16.43 -75.29
C LEU A 17 25.30 16.94 -73.87
N VAL A 18 24.60 18.05 -73.59
CA VAL A 18 24.37 18.55 -72.22
C VAL A 18 23.40 17.60 -71.46
N VAL A 19 22.35 17.13 -72.15
CA VAL A 19 21.42 16.14 -71.52
C VAL A 19 22.10 14.78 -71.31
N THR A 20 23.00 14.35 -72.20
CA THR A 20 23.78 13.12 -71.99
C THR A 20 24.94 13.34 -70.97
N ALA A 21 25.47 14.55 -70.84
CA ALA A 21 26.45 14.87 -69.78
C ALA A 21 25.80 15.12 -68.40
N VAL A 22 24.50 15.49 -68.38
CA VAL A 22 23.68 15.51 -67.15
C VAL A 22 23.15 14.10 -66.79
N GLN A 23 23.25 13.13 -67.72
CA GLN A 23 23.02 11.73 -67.36
C GLN A 23 24.23 11.23 -66.58
N VAL A 24 23.97 11.06 -65.32
CA VAL A 24 24.71 10.15 -64.44
C VAL A 24 26.01 10.73 -63.87
N SER A 25 25.89 11.79 -63.12
CA SER A 25 26.50 11.74 -61.80
C SER A 25 25.63 10.76 -61.03
N GLY A 26 25.81 9.49 -61.24
CA GLY A 26 25.20 8.47 -60.41
C GLY A 26 25.59 8.75 -59.00
N ASN A 27 24.60 8.88 -58.08
CA ASN A 27 24.88 9.04 -56.67
C ASN A 27 25.91 7.96 -56.26
N GLU A 28 27.13 8.35 -55.90
CA GLU A 28 28.22 7.40 -55.56
C GLU A 28 27.81 6.46 -54.48
N GLU A 29 26.91 6.86 -53.58
CA GLU A 29 26.29 6.01 -52.58
C GLU A 29 25.46 4.89 -53.25
N SER A 30 24.71 5.22 -54.33
CA SER A 30 23.93 4.20 -55.08
C SER A 30 24.85 3.19 -55.77
N LYS A 31 25.98 3.64 -56.29
CA LYS A 31 27.01 2.76 -56.88
C LYS A 31 27.63 1.87 -55.83
N LEU A 32 28.02 2.41 -54.70
CA LEU A 32 28.58 1.66 -53.56
C LEU A 32 27.60 0.58 -53.11
N ILE A 33 26.34 0.93 -52.88
CA ILE A 33 25.29 -0.02 -52.52
C ILE A 33 25.14 -1.11 -53.58
N ALA A 34 25.04 -0.76 -54.84
CA ALA A 34 24.90 -1.72 -55.91
C ALA A 34 26.08 -2.70 -55.99
N ASP A 35 27.30 -2.21 -55.83
CA ASP A 35 28.53 -3.02 -55.87
C ASP A 35 28.61 -4.00 -54.69
N LYS A 36 28.33 -3.48 -53.47
CA LYS A 36 28.46 -4.29 -52.24
C LYS A 36 27.34 -5.36 -52.08
N PHE A 37 26.12 -5.01 -52.50
CA PHE A 37 24.97 -5.91 -52.36
C PHE A 37 24.79 -6.90 -53.54
N LYS A 38 25.53 -6.75 -54.63
CA LYS A 38 25.42 -7.59 -55.83
C LYS A 38 25.53 -9.10 -55.55
N ASN A 39 26.44 -9.52 -54.67
CA ASN A 39 26.71 -10.91 -54.28
C ASN A 39 26.49 -11.15 -52.76
N TYR A 40 25.83 -10.23 -52.10
CA TYR A 40 25.61 -10.34 -50.67
C TYR A 40 24.45 -11.27 -50.36
N ASN A 41 24.67 -12.27 -49.50
CA ASN A 41 23.61 -13.13 -48.99
C ASN A 41 23.31 -12.85 -47.54
N LYS A 42 22.18 -12.23 -47.28
CA LYS A 42 21.72 -11.88 -45.93
C LYS A 42 21.35 -13.08 -45.03
N ASN A 43 21.14 -14.25 -45.63
CA ASN A 43 20.77 -15.45 -44.86
C ASN A 43 21.97 -16.20 -44.29
N ILE A 44 23.19 -15.74 -44.59
CA ILE A 44 24.42 -16.37 -44.14
C ILE A 44 25.07 -15.46 -43.10
N ARG A 45 25.38 -16.02 -41.92
CA ARG A 45 26.14 -15.39 -40.86
C ARG A 45 27.49 -14.84 -41.38
N PRO A 46 27.94 -13.64 -40.95
CA PRO A 46 29.19 -13.04 -41.41
C PRO A 46 30.42 -13.68 -40.72
N ALA A 47 30.61 -14.97 -40.91
CA ALA A 47 31.75 -15.74 -40.44
C ALA A 47 32.58 -16.24 -41.62
N ARG A 48 33.90 -16.23 -41.55
CA ARG A 48 34.78 -16.71 -42.60
C ARG A 48 34.85 -18.25 -42.62
N HIS A 49 34.89 -18.82 -41.40
CA HIS A 49 34.88 -20.26 -41.19
C HIS A 49 33.70 -20.66 -40.31
N THR A 50 33.33 -21.92 -40.35
CA THR A 50 32.19 -22.43 -39.57
C THR A 50 32.41 -22.28 -38.05
N GLU A 51 33.65 -22.34 -37.61
CA GLU A 51 34.08 -22.25 -36.22
C GLU A 51 34.21 -20.82 -35.71
N ASP A 52 34.18 -19.81 -36.61
CA ASP A 52 34.31 -18.41 -36.24
C ASP A 52 33.06 -17.92 -35.53
N LYS A 53 33.23 -17.24 -34.39
CA LYS A 53 32.14 -16.58 -33.67
C LYS A 53 31.96 -15.15 -34.15
N VAL A 54 30.70 -14.78 -34.41
CA VAL A 54 30.37 -13.37 -34.68
C VAL A 54 30.15 -12.68 -33.35
N GLN A 55 30.98 -11.67 -33.06
CA GLN A 55 30.83 -10.88 -31.86
C GLN A 55 29.69 -9.88 -32.05
N VAL A 56 28.71 -9.89 -31.15
CA VAL A 56 27.56 -9.00 -31.16
C VAL A 56 27.52 -8.23 -29.86
N GLN A 57 27.67 -6.92 -29.93
CA GLN A 57 27.59 -6.02 -28.81
C GLN A 57 26.12 -5.56 -28.64
N VAL A 58 25.64 -5.58 -27.39
CA VAL A 58 24.27 -5.18 -27.05
C VAL A 58 24.32 -4.12 -25.96
N LYS A 59 23.61 -3.01 -26.19
CA LYS A 59 23.38 -1.94 -25.21
C LYS A 59 21.88 -1.63 -25.16
N LEU A 60 21.38 -1.35 -23.97
CA LEU A 60 20.00 -0.96 -23.75
C LEU A 60 19.95 0.46 -23.20
N THR A 61 19.20 1.34 -23.89
CA THR A 61 18.94 2.71 -23.43
C THR A 61 17.46 2.85 -23.08
N LEU A 62 17.18 3.14 -21.82
CA LEU A 62 15.83 3.34 -21.32
C LEU A 62 15.37 4.78 -21.59
N THR A 63 14.29 4.93 -22.34
CA THR A 63 13.65 6.23 -22.55
C THR A 63 12.47 6.47 -21.61
N ASN A 64 11.72 5.40 -21.26
CA ASN A 64 10.61 5.50 -20.32
C ASN A 64 10.31 4.17 -19.67
N LEU A 65 10.08 4.18 -18.36
CA LEU A 65 9.40 3.11 -17.64
C LEU A 65 7.91 3.43 -17.69
N ILE A 66 7.16 2.73 -18.56
CA ILE A 66 5.75 3.02 -18.82
C ILE A 66 4.90 2.62 -17.63
N SER A 67 4.99 1.34 -17.22
CA SER A 67 4.23 0.81 -16.09
C SER A 67 4.80 -0.50 -15.58
N LEU A 68 4.56 -0.78 -14.32
CA LEU A 68 4.65 -2.11 -13.74
C LEU A 68 3.24 -2.53 -13.32
N ASN A 69 2.70 -3.57 -13.96
CA ASN A 69 1.43 -4.15 -13.57
C ASN A 69 1.69 -5.30 -12.61
N GLU A 70 1.47 -5.04 -11.33
CA GLU A 70 1.75 -6.01 -10.27
C GLU A 70 0.85 -7.23 -10.36
N LYS A 71 -0.40 -7.06 -10.76
CA LYS A 71 -1.36 -8.16 -10.87
C LYS A 71 -1.00 -9.14 -12.00
N GLU A 72 -0.50 -8.63 -13.11
CA GLU A 72 -0.07 -9.43 -14.26
C GLU A 72 1.42 -9.75 -14.24
N GLU A 73 2.14 -9.28 -13.21
CA GLU A 73 3.59 -9.43 -13.07
C GLU A 73 4.36 -8.97 -14.32
N THR A 74 3.90 -7.86 -14.92
CA THR A 74 4.38 -7.37 -16.21
C THR A 74 5.01 -6.00 -16.10
N LEU A 75 6.28 -5.89 -16.47
CA LEU A 75 6.98 -4.63 -16.66
C LEU A 75 6.86 -4.19 -18.12
N THR A 76 6.39 -2.96 -18.35
CA THR A 76 6.35 -2.33 -19.68
C THR A 76 7.35 -1.19 -19.74
N THR A 77 8.30 -1.29 -20.68
CA THR A 77 9.37 -0.29 -20.87
C THR A 77 9.43 0.16 -22.32
N ASN A 78 9.73 1.44 -22.52
CA ASN A 78 10.11 1.99 -23.82
C ASN A 78 11.63 2.17 -23.84
N VAL A 79 12.29 1.53 -24.79
CA VAL A 79 13.74 1.43 -24.85
C VAL A 79 14.25 1.59 -26.28
N TRP A 80 15.49 1.98 -26.40
CA TRP A 80 16.25 1.77 -27.62
C TRP A 80 17.23 0.64 -27.37
N ILE A 81 17.15 -0.38 -28.24
CA ILE A 81 18.12 -1.48 -28.21
C ILE A 81 19.18 -1.21 -29.27
N GLU A 82 20.42 -1.09 -28.84
CA GLU A 82 21.56 -0.88 -29.71
C GLU A 82 22.27 -2.21 -29.91
N ILE A 83 22.39 -2.61 -31.17
CA ILE A 83 23.02 -3.86 -31.57
C ILE A 83 24.13 -3.53 -32.57
N GLN A 84 25.36 -3.95 -32.26
CA GLN A 84 26.53 -3.72 -33.09
C GLN A 84 27.21 -5.06 -33.40
N TRP A 85 27.62 -5.23 -34.65
CA TRP A 85 28.40 -6.39 -35.10
C TRP A 85 29.30 -5.97 -36.27
N ASN A 86 30.19 -6.86 -36.72
CA ASN A 86 31.02 -6.61 -37.90
C ASN A 86 30.66 -7.58 -39.01
N ASP A 87 30.41 -7.05 -40.21
CA ASP A 87 30.24 -7.82 -41.45
C ASP A 87 31.33 -7.45 -42.44
N TYR A 88 32.39 -8.24 -42.44
CA TYR A 88 33.55 -8.04 -43.30
C TYR A 88 33.21 -8.02 -44.81
N ARG A 89 32.09 -8.58 -45.23
CA ARG A 89 31.63 -8.66 -46.63
C ARG A 89 31.19 -7.30 -47.15
N LEU A 90 30.76 -6.40 -46.25
CA LEU A 90 30.27 -5.05 -46.56
C LEU A 90 31.30 -3.96 -46.34
N ALA A 91 32.54 -4.27 -45.99
CA ALA A 91 33.61 -3.31 -45.85
C ALA A 91 34.05 -2.74 -47.21
N TRP A 92 34.40 -1.48 -47.25
CA TRP A 92 34.93 -0.80 -48.46
C TRP A 92 36.04 0.18 -48.15
N ASN A 93 36.83 0.52 -49.17
CA ASN A 93 37.78 1.60 -49.08
C ASN A 93 37.13 2.94 -49.43
N THR A 94 37.17 3.90 -48.54
CA THR A 94 36.55 5.23 -48.73
C THR A 94 37.06 5.96 -49.97
N SER A 95 38.36 5.79 -50.29
CA SER A 95 38.99 6.43 -51.47
C SER A 95 38.37 6.02 -52.80
N ASP A 96 37.75 4.83 -52.88
CA ASP A 96 37.13 4.31 -54.10
C ASP A 96 35.73 4.89 -54.35
N TYR A 97 35.15 5.51 -53.31
CA TYR A 97 33.75 6.00 -53.31
C TYR A 97 33.64 7.42 -52.73
N HIS A 98 34.51 8.35 -53.16
CA HIS A 98 34.47 9.77 -52.80
C HIS A 98 34.41 10.05 -51.31
N ASP A 99 35.23 9.31 -50.51
CA ASP A 99 35.31 9.41 -49.05
C ASP A 99 34.03 9.14 -48.26
N ILE A 100 33.08 8.39 -48.86
CA ILE A 100 31.90 7.92 -48.15
C ILE A 100 32.35 6.95 -47.05
N SER A 101 32.16 7.32 -45.79
CA SER A 101 32.51 6.54 -44.61
C SER A 101 31.34 5.79 -43.98
N LEU A 102 30.11 6.17 -44.33
CA LEU A 102 28.87 5.63 -43.73
C LEU A 102 27.74 5.60 -44.75
N ILE A 103 27.03 4.46 -44.80
CA ILE A 103 25.77 4.32 -45.57
C ILE A 103 24.64 3.83 -44.67
N ARG A 104 23.39 4.09 -45.08
CA ARG A 104 22.18 3.65 -44.39
C ARG A 104 21.37 2.76 -45.32
N VAL A 105 21.07 1.54 -44.85
CA VAL A 105 20.31 0.57 -45.64
C VAL A 105 19.13 0.01 -44.84
N PRO A 106 18.04 -0.41 -45.52
CA PRO A 106 16.93 -1.05 -44.84
C PRO A 106 17.38 -2.31 -44.11
N TYR A 107 16.85 -2.53 -42.90
CA TYR A 107 17.19 -3.68 -42.05
C TYR A 107 17.04 -5.03 -42.74
N ASN A 108 16.09 -5.15 -43.65
CA ASN A 108 15.78 -6.40 -44.36
C ASN A 108 16.76 -6.73 -45.50
N THR A 109 17.73 -5.88 -45.79
CA THR A 109 18.75 -6.10 -46.83
C THR A 109 20.03 -6.72 -46.30
N VAL A 110 20.27 -6.67 -44.99
CA VAL A 110 21.46 -7.19 -44.34
C VAL A 110 21.13 -8.39 -43.44
N TRP A 111 22.18 -9.13 -43.09
CA TRP A 111 22.05 -10.14 -42.03
C TRP A 111 21.88 -9.41 -40.69
N LEU A 112 20.95 -9.89 -39.88
CA LEU A 112 20.72 -9.39 -38.53
C LEU A 112 20.91 -10.56 -37.54
N PRO A 113 21.56 -10.32 -36.40
CA PRO A 113 21.48 -11.25 -35.28
C PRO A 113 20.05 -11.27 -34.75
N ASP A 114 19.51 -12.46 -34.53
CA ASP A 114 18.12 -12.68 -34.11
C ASP A 114 17.96 -12.53 -32.58
N ILE A 115 18.36 -11.37 -32.06
CA ILE A 115 18.31 -11.08 -30.63
C ILE A 115 16.88 -10.70 -30.25
N VAL A 116 16.32 -11.43 -29.30
CA VAL A 116 14.97 -11.26 -28.81
C VAL A 116 14.93 -11.14 -27.28
N LEU A 117 13.86 -10.54 -26.76
CA LEU A 117 13.57 -10.54 -25.33
C LEU A 117 13.01 -11.93 -24.93
N GLU A 118 13.82 -12.74 -24.20
CA GLU A 118 13.45 -14.11 -23.85
C GLU A 118 12.25 -14.15 -22.89
N ASN A 119 12.26 -13.31 -21.87
CA ASN A 119 11.20 -13.26 -20.86
C ASN A 119 10.03 -12.34 -21.25
N ASN A 120 9.72 -12.32 -22.54
CA ASN A 120 8.56 -11.63 -23.08
C ASN A 120 7.26 -12.33 -22.63
N ILE A 121 6.22 -11.54 -22.30
CA ILE A 121 4.93 -12.06 -21.82
C ILE A 121 3.82 -11.96 -22.87
N ASP A 122 3.91 -11.03 -23.83
CA ASP A 122 2.85 -10.80 -24.82
C ASP A 122 3.07 -11.54 -26.16
N GLY A 123 4.17 -12.27 -26.28
CA GLY A 123 4.54 -13.00 -27.49
C GLY A 123 4.95 -12.12 -28.67
N LYS A 124 5.14 -10.81 -28.45
CA LYS A 124 5.59 -9.88 -29.48
C LYS A 124 7.08 -9.65 -29.36
N PHE A 125 7.82 -10.25 -30.26
CA PHE A 125 9.29 -10.15 -30.32
C PHE A 125 9.76 -9.01 -31.21
N ASP A 126 8.85 -8.38 -31.96
CA ASP A 126 9.15 -7.34 -32.93
C ASP A 126 9.49 -6.01 -32.24
N VAL A 127 10.37 -5.24 -32.86
CA VAL A 127 10.64 -3.86 -32.45
C VAL A 127 9.49 -2.93 -32.89
N ALA A 128 9.33 -1.79 -32.22
CA ALA A 128 8.25 -0.87 -32.51
C ALA A 128 8.40 -0.19 -33.89
N TYR A 129 9.63 0.03 -34.32
CA TYR A 129 9.98 0.57 -35.62
C TYR A 129 11.28 -0.04 -36.13
N TYR A 130 11.24 -0.54 -37.35
CA TYR A 130 12.40 -1.12 -38.02
C TYR A 130 13.28 -0.02 -38.63
N ALA A 131 14.21 0.51 -37.81
CA ALA A 131 15.16 1.51 -38.25
C ALA A 131 16.12 0.95 -39.31
N ASN A 132 16.68 1.86 -40.12
CA ASN A 132 17.74 1.50 -41.05
C ASN A 132 19.00 1.08 -40.28
N VAL A 133 19.77 0.19 -40.85
CA VAL A 133 21.09 -0.20 -40.36
C VAL A 133 22.14 0.76 -40.93
N LEU A 134 23.02 1.24 -40.05
CA LEU A 134 24.18 2.02 -40.43
C LEU A 134 25.35 1.07 -40.70
N ILE A 135 26.00 1.24 -41.84
CA ILE A 135 27.18 0.46 -42.25
C ILE A 135 28.36 1.41 -42.38
N TYR A 136 29.40 1.19 -41.62
CA TYR A 136 30.65 1.93 -41.68
C TYR A 136 31.61 1.27 -42.68
N SER A 137 32.57 2.08 -43.18
CA SER A 137 33.51 1.64 -44.20
C SER A 137 34.38 0.44 -43.78
N ASP A 138 34.61 0.25 -42.49
CA ASP A 138 35.34 -0.89 -41.90
C ASP A 138 34.49 -2.19 -41.83
N GLY A 139 33.20 -2.12 -42.22
CA GLY A 139 32.26 -3.23 -42.10
C GLY A 139 31.53 -3.28 -40.76
N SER A 140 31.74 -2.33 -39.87
CA SER A 140 30.98 -2.22 -38.62
C SER A 140 29.53 -1.87 -38.89
N MET A 141 28.65 -2.67 -38.34
CA MET A 141 27.20 -2.55 -38.47
C MET A 141 26.62 -1.99 -37.16
N TYR A 142 25.72 -1.02 -37.28
CA TYR A 142 25.07 -0.39 -36.12
C TYR A 142 23.58 -0.33 -36.36
N TRP A 143 22.80 -0.94 -35.48
CA TRP A 143 21.34 -0.98 -35.57
C TRP A 143 20.74 -0.51 -34.25
N LEU A 144 19.84 0.50 -34.28
CA LEU A 144 19.24 1.14 -33.12
C LEU A 144 17.71 1.27 -33.28
N PRO A 145 16.96 0.17 -33.22
CA PRO A 145 15.51 0.24 -33.27
C PRO A 145 14.91 0.63 -31.90
N PRO A 146 13.88 1.50 -31.89
CA PRO A 146 13.05 1.70 -30.71
C PRO A 146 12.15 0.48 -30.50
N ALA A 147 11.93 0.10 -29.25
CA ALA A 147 11.09 -1.03 -28.89
C ALA A 147 10.27 -0.74 -27.62
N ILE A 148 9.06 -1.26 -27.59
CA ILE A 148 8.24 -1.34 -26.37
C ILE A 148 8.22 -2.79 -25.93
N TYR A 149 8.90 -3.07 -24.84
CA TYR A 149 8.98 -4.42 -24.30
C TYR A 149 8.05 -4.62 -23.12
N ARG A 150 7.42 -5.78 -23.09
CA ARG A 150 6.64 -6.30 -21.97
C ARG A 150 7.30 -7.55 -21.43
N SER A 151 8.05 -7.40 -20.37
CA SER A 151 8.80 -8.47 -19.73
C SER A 151 8.12 -8.96 -18.45
N THR A 152 8.29 -10.25 -18.17
CA THR A 152 7.88 -10.83 -16.89
C THR A 152 8.74 -10.26 -15.77
N CYS A 153 8.10 -9.83 -14.69
CA CYS A 153 8.77 -9.39 -13.48
C CYS A 153 8.09 -10.01 -12.26
N ALA A 154 8.77 -10.93 -11.59
CA ALA A 154 8.27 -11.53 -10.35
C ALA A 154 8.18 -10.45 -9.27
N ILE A 155 6.99 -10.23 -8.74
CA ILE A 155 6.70 -9.15 -7.80
C ILE A 155 6.79 -9.64 -6.37
N GLU A 156 7.57 -8.94 -5.55
CA GLU A 156 7.62 -9.17 -4.11
C GLU A 156 6.71 -8.18 -3.37
N ILE A 157 5.57 -8.68 -2.89
CA ILE A 157 4.51 -7.87 -2.28
C ILE A 157 4.61 -7.73 -0.77
N THR A 158 5.56 -8.39 -0.10
CA THR A 158 5.64 -8.50 1.36
C THR A 158 5.56 -7.14 2.06
N TYR A 159 6.19 -6.12 1.48
CA TYR A 159 6.27 -4.78 2.06
C TYR A 159 5.41 -3.74 1.34
N PHE A 160 4.54 -4.17 0.43
CA PHE A 160 3.64 -3.25 -0.27
C PHE A 160 2.87 -2.34 0.71
N PRO A 161 2.82 -0.99 0.52
CA PRO A 161 3.30 -0.18 -0.60
C PRO A 161 4.71 0.42 -0.41
N PHE A 162 5.52 -0.05 0.53
CA PHE A 162 6.91 0.38 0.77
C PHE A 162 7.90 -0.60 0.15
N ASP A 163 7.56 -1.13 -1.01
CA ASP A 163 8.29 -2.17 -1.71
C ASP A 163 9.27 -1.60 -2.74
N TRP A 164 10.24 -2.42 -3.08
CA TRP A 164 11.10 -2.25 -4.24
C TRP A 164 11.11 -3.56 -5.03
N GLN A 165 11.29 -3.46 -6.35
CA GLN A 165 11.21 -4.59 -7.26
C GLN A 165 12.50 -4.69 -8.07
N ASN A 166 12.91 -5.92 -8.39
CA ASN A 166 14.04 -6.21 -9.27
C ASN A 166 13.51 -6.87 -10.54
N CYS A 167 13.22 -6.05 -11.54
CA CYS A 167 12.76 -6.51 -12.84
C CYS A 167 13.93 -6.66 -13.79
N THR A 168 13.92 -7.72 -14.58
CA THR A 168 15.01 -8.05 -15.48
C THR A 168 14.49 -8.19 -16.90
N LEU A 169 15.20 -7.59 -17.86
CA LEU A 169 15.03 -7.84 -19.27
C LEU A 169 16.16 -8.78 -19.72
N VAL A 170 15.80 -9.95 -20.25
CA VAL A 170 16.75 -10.98 -20.66
C VAL A 170 16.78 -11.06 -22.19
N PHE A 171 17.92 -10.76 -22.78
CA PHE A 171 18.12 -10.84 -24.23
C PHE A 171 19.00 -12.02 -24.58
N ARG A 172 18.59 -12.77 -25.59
CA ARG A 172 19.39 -13.85 -26.19
C ARG A 172 19.17 -13.91 -27.69
N SER A 173 20.05 -14.62 -28.39
CA SER A 173 19.77 -15.06 -29.75
C SER A 173 18.76 -16.20 -29.71
N GLN A 174 17.76 -16.16 -30.61
CA GLN A 174 16.71 -17.19 -30.69
C GLN A 174 17.21 -18.48 -31.31
N THR A 175 18.08 -18.40 -32.34
CA THR A 175 18.50 -19.54 -33.12
C THR A 175 19.98 -19.87 -33.00
N TYR A 176 20.85 -18.87 -32.78
CA TYR A 176 22.28 -19.07 -32.76
C TYR A 176 22.79 -19.43 -31.35
N SER A 177 23.64 -20.46 -31.32
CA SER A 177 24.31 -20.88 -30.09
C SER A 177 25.51 -20.02 -29.72
N ALA A 178 26.03 -20.20 -28.51
CA ALA A 178 27.26 -19.53 -28.02
C ALA A 178 28.53 -19.85 -28.83
N ASN A 179 28.48 -20.92 -29.66
CA ASN A 179 29.56 -21.29 -30.58
C ASN A 179 29.52 -20.49 -31.89
N GLU A 180 28.38 -19.91 -32.22
CA GLU A 180 28.15 -19.17 -33.45
C GLU A 180 28.13 -17.67 -33.27
N ILE A 181 27.52 -17.20 -32.17
CA ILE A 181 27.45 -15.78 -31.81
C ILE A 181 27.99 -15.61 -30.37
N ASP A 182 28.89 -14.67 -30.21
CA ASP A 182 29.36 -14.21 -28.90
C ASP A 182 28.70 -12.89 -28.55
N MET A 183 27.63 -12.96 -27.71
CA MET A 183 26.96 -11.76 -27.22
C MET A 183 27.75 -11.12 -26.08
N ILE A 184 28.06 -9.85 -26.20
CA ILE A 184 28.77 -9.09 -25.18
C ILE A 184 28.04 -7.77 -24.91
N LEU A 185 28.28 -7.18 -23.74
CA LEU A 185 27.88 -5.81 -23.47
C LEU A 185 28.67 -4.86 -24.37
N ALA A 186 28.01 -3.79 -24.82
CA ALA A 186 28.68 -2.77 -25.63
C ALA A 186 29.88 -2.19 -24.88
N ILE A 187 30.92 -1.85 -25.62
CA ILE A 187 32.16 -1.30 -25.10
C ILE A 187 32.08 0.21 -25.23
N ASP A 188 32.34 0.93 -24.15
CA ASP A 188 32.45 2.38 -24.17
C ASP A 188 33.65 2.83 -25.00
N GLY A 189 33.44 3.74 -25.95
CA GLY A 189 34.46 4.23 -26.86
C GLY A 189 35.64 4.93 -26.14
N ASP A 190 35.34 5.63 -25.04
CA ASP A 190 36.33 6.42 -24.32
C ASP A 190 37.13 5.57 -23.33
N THR A 191 36.47 4.74 -22.56
CA THR A 191 37.09 3.95 -21.47
C THR A 191 37.55 2.56 -21.91
N GLN A 192 37.12 2.06 -23.07
CA GLN A 192 37.33 0.70 -23.58
C GLN A 192 36.89 -0.40 -22.59
N LYS A 193 35.90 -0.07 -21.72
CA LYS A 193 35.32 -1.01 -20.76
C LYS A 193 33.89 -1.37 -21.17
N PRO A 194 33.42 -2.57 -20.82
CA PRO A 194 32.02 -2.91 -21.06
C PRO A 194 31.08 -2.01 -20.26
N ILE A 195 29.98 -1.59 -20.88
CA ILE A 195 28.92 -0.78 -20.24
C ILE A 195 28.05 -1.74 -19.43
N GLU A 196 28.31 -1.83 -18.13
CA GLU A 196 27.63 -2.75 -17.22
C GLU A 196 26.38 -2.15 -16.57
N TRP A 197 25.70 -1.26 -17.26
CA TRP A 197 24.44 -0.65 -16.81
C TRP A 197 23.50 -0.39 -17.99
N VAL A 198 22.20 -0.27 -17.68
CA VAL A 198 21.22 0.25 -18.62
C VAL A 198 21.44 1.74 -18.76
N ASP A 199 21.63 2.22 -19.97
CA ASP A 199 21.79 3.65 -20.22
C ASP A 199 20.45 4.39 -20.07
N ILE A 200 20.50 5.67 -19.71
CA ILE A 200 19.34 6.56 -19.63
C ILE A 200 19.70 7.80 -20.43
N ASP A 201 18.91 8.05 -21.47
CA ASP A 201 19.04 9.28 -22.25
C ASP A 201 18.48 10.46 -21.44
N PRO A 202 19.33 11.39 -20.99
CA PRO A 202 18.88 12.49 -20.14
C PRO A 202 17.89 13.44 -20.82
N GLU A 203 17.89 13.50 -22.18
CA GLU A 203 16.99 14.36 -22.94
C GLU A 203 15.63 13.70 -23.22
N ALA A 204 15.62 12.38 -23.45
CA ALA A 204 14.40 11.64 -23.79
C ALA A 204 13.73 11.00 -22.56
N PHE A 205 14.43 10.86 -21.43
CA PHE A 205 13.92 10.15 -20.27
C PHE A 205 12.83 10.95 -19.55
N THR A 206 11.67 10.30 -19.39
CA THR A 206 10.56 10.82 -18.56
C THR A 206 10.45 9.99 -17.29
N GLU A 207 10.53 10.65 -16.13
CA GLU A 207 10.36 9.98 -14.84
C GLU A 207 8.96 9.39 -14.69
N ASN A 208 8.91 8.18 -14.14
CA ASN A 208 7.64 7.54 -13.79
C ASN A 208 7.07 8.15 -12.49
N GLY A 209 5.76 8.41 -12.46
CA GLY A 209 5.07 8.99 -11.29
C GLY A 209 4.98 8.05 -10.10
N GLU A 210 4.99 6.73 -10.32
CA GLU A 210 4.82 5.70 -9.29
C GLU A 210 6.14 5.06 -8.86
N TRP A 211 7.13 4.96 -9.78
CA TRP A 211 8.37 4.24 -9.57
C TRP A 211 9.60 5.14 -9.72
N ALA A 212 10.57 4.96 -8.84
CA ALA A 212 11.90 5.58 -8.91
C ALA A 212 12.94 4.51 -9.21
N ILE A 213 13.78 4.71 -10.23
CA ILE A 213 14.88 3.79 -10.57
C ILE A 213 16.01 4.03 -9.57
N LYS A 214 16.45 2.98 -8.87
CA LYS A 214 17.56 3.03 -7.90
C LYS A 214 18.84 2.48 -8.46
N HIS A 215 18.78 1.30 -9.07
CA HIS A 215 19.93 0.67 -9.71
C HIS A 215 19.52 0.09 -11.05
N ARG A 216 20.49 0.00 -11.97
CA ARG A 216 20.25 -0.42 -13.35
C ARG A 216 21.39 -1.25 -13.94
N PRO A 217 21.90 -2.29 -13.22
CA PRO A 217 23.07 -3.04 -13.67
C PRO A 217 22.76 -3.91 -14.88
N ALA A 218 23.78 -4.12 -15.71
CA ALA A 218 23.76 -5.05 -16.82
C ALA A 218 24.86 -6.10 -16.66
N ARG A 219 24.60 -7.33 -17.07
CA ARG A 219 25.58 -8.42 -17.02
C ARG A 219 25.34 -9.44 -18.10
N LYS A 220 26.43 -10.09 -18.55
CA LYS A 220 26.38 -11.25 -19.41
C LYS A 220 26.38 -12.52 -18.54
N LEU A 221 25.53 -13.47 -18.84
CA LEU A 221 25.56 -14.81 -18.26
C LEU A 221 25.63 -15.84 -19.37
N THR A 222 26.41 -16.89 -19.13
CA THR A 222 26.39 -18.08 -19.99
C THR A 222 25.49 -19.10 -19.31
N ASN A 223 24.42 -19.47 -19.97
CA ASN A 223 23.43 -20.38 -19.40
C ASN A 223 23.87 -21.83 -19.65
N THR A 224 24.25 -22.53 -18.58
CA THR A 224 24.64 -23.94 -18.58
C THR A 224 23.50 -24.86 -18.13
N ARG A 225 22.23 -24.43 -18.27
CA ARG A 225 21.08 -25.21 -17.80
C ARG A 225 20.85 -26.50 -18.57
N TYR A 226 21.49 -26.61 -19.73
CA TYR A 226 21.36 -27.78 -20.59
C TYR A 226 22.47 -28.79 -20.32
N SER A 227 22.22 -30.04 -20.70
CA SER A 227 23.18 -31.13 -20.62
C SER A 227 24.51 -30.74 -21.27
N PRO A 228 25.68 -31.32 -20.87
CA PRO A 228 26.97 -31.06 -21.53
C PRO A 228 26.99 -31.27 -23.05
N ASP A 229 26.02 -32.01 -23.56
CA ASP A 229 25.86 -32.28 -25.00
C ASP A 229 24.92 -31.27 -25.70
N ASP A 230 24.26 -30.38 -24.95
CA ASP A 230 23.37 -29.37 -25.51
C ASP A 230 24.15 -28.10 -25.88
N LEU A 231 23.59 -27.37 -26.86
CA LEU A 231 24.14 -26.09 -27.30
C LEU A 231 24.04 -25.06 -26.15
N GLU A 232 25.17 -24.45 -25.80
CA GLU A 232 25.19 -23.36 -24.86
C GLU A 232 24.59 -22.10 -25.47
N TYR A 233 23.75 -21.38 -24.71
CA TYR A 233 23.21 -20.08 -25.09
C TYR A 233 23.76 -19.00 -24.18
N GLN A 234 24.02 -17.85 -24.76
CA GLN A 234 24.45 -16.66 -24.01
C GLN A 234 23.28 -15.73 -23.83
N GLU A 235 23.17 -15.19 -22.63
CA GLU A 235 22.13 -14.27 -22.22
C GLU A 235 22.72 -12.98 -21.69
N VAL A 236 22.14 -11.86 -22.08
CA VAL A 236 22.47 -10.54 -21.52
C VAL A 236 21.29 -10.07 -20.67
N TYR A 237 21.58 -9.79 -19.41
CA TYR A 237 20.61 -9.38 -18.40
C TYR A 237 20.73 -7.89 -18.16
N PHE A 238 19.63 -7.18 -18.31
CA PHE A 238 19.48 -5.78 -17.92
C PHE A 238 18.51 -5.72 -16.75
N ASN A 239 19.02 -5.42 -15.55
CA ASN A 239 18.23 -5.35 -14.34
C ASN A 239 17.79 -3.90 -14.07
N LEU A 240 16.54 -3.72 -13.69
CA LEU A 240 16.00 -2.46 -13.21
C LEU A 240 15.52 -2.66 -11.77
N ILE A 241 16.27 -2.11 -10.82
CA ILE A 241 15.86 -2.09 -9.41
C ILE A 241 15.11 -0.79 -9.18
N ILE A 242 13.81 -0.91 -8.98
CA ILE A 242 12.88 0.20 -8.88
C ILE A 242 12.22 0.22 -7.51
N GLN A 243 12.03 1.40 -6.94
CA GLN A 243 11.38 1.61 -5.65
C GLN A 243 10.06 2.36 -5.86
N ARG A 244 9.01 1.89 -5.20
CA ARG A 244 7.70 2.55 -5.25
C ARG A 244 7.71 3.88 -4.51
N LYS A 245 7.02 4.89 -5.09
CA LYS A 245 6.67 6.16 -4.46
C LYS A 245 5.33 5.97 -3.70
N PRO A 246 5.34 5.77 -2.37
CA PRO A 246 4.15 5.27 -1.65
C PRO A 246 3.08 6.32 -1.37
N LEU A 247 3.31 7.60 -1.73
CA LEU A 247 2.48 8.74 -1.35
C LEU A 247 0.99 8.55 -1.71
N PHE A 248 0.71 8.00 -2.88
CA PHE A 248 -0.66 7.74 -3.33
C PHE A 248 -1.39 6.79 -2.37
N TYR A 249 -0.76 5.70 -1.97
CA TYR A 249 -1.35 4.70 -1.06
C TYR A 249 -1.48 5.22 0.37
N ILE A 250 -0.53 6.05 0.81
CA ILE A 250 -0.58 6.70 2.13
C ILE A 250 -1.80 7.61 2.21
N ILE A 251 -2.01 8.49 1.24
CA ILE A 251 -3.08 9.49 1.28
C ILE A 251 -4.46 8.86 1.03
N ASN A 252 -4.57 7.93 0.07
CA ASN A 252 -5.87 7.45 -0.37
C ASN A 252 -6.37 6.21 0.37
N ILE A 253 -5.49 5.43 1.00
CA ILE A 253 -5.87 4.18 1.68
C ILE A 253 -5.51 4.22 3.16
N ILE A 254 -4.25 4.44 3.52
CA ILE A 254 -3.78 4.32 4.90
C ILE A 254 -4.39 5.41 5.79
N LEU A 255 -4.32 6.66 5.36
CA LEU A 255 -4.84 7.79 6.14
C LEU A 255 -6.36 7.70 6.37
N PRO A 256 -7.21 7.49 5.34
CA PRO A 256 -8.66 7.33 5.56
C PRO A 256 -8.98 6.12 6.43
N CYS A 257 -8.29 5.00 6.27
CA CYS A 257 -8.48 3.83 7.11
C CYS A 257 -8.14 4.12 8.59
N ALA A 258 -7.05 4.83 8.86
CA ALA A 258 -6.67 5.23 10.20
C ALA A 258 -7.70 6.19 10.84
N LEU A 259 -8.21 7.16 10.07
CA LEU A 259 -9.25 8.09 10.52
C LEU A 259 -10.56 7.36 10.86
N ILE A 260 -11.03 6.48 9.97
CA ILE A 260 -12.24 5.68 10.21
C ILE A 260 -12.04 4.76 11.42
N SER A 261 -10.87 4.17 11.58
CA SER A 261 -10.54 3.34 12.74
C SER A 261 -10.53 4.11 14.05
N SER A 262 -10.13 5.38 14.03
CA SER A 262 -10.19 6.24 15.21
C SER A 262 -11.63 6.49 15.70
N LEU A 263 -12.62 6.49 14.79
CA LEU A 263 -14.03 6.65 15.16
C LEU A 263 -14.55 5.51 16.04
N VAL A 264 -14.05 4.28 15.83
CA VAL A 264 -14.42 3.14 16.70
C VAL A 264 -13.94 3.35 18.14
N VAL A 265 -12.73 3.92 18.29
CA VAL A 265 -12.21 4.25 19.62
C VAL A 265 -13.05 5.34 20.29
N LEU A 266 -13.53 6.32 19.50
CA LEU A 266 -14.44 7.34 20.01
C LEU A 266 -15.82 6.78 20.44
N ALA A 267 -16.23 5.62 19.92
CA ALA A 267 -17.47 4.97 20.35
C ALA A 267 -17.47 4.59 21.86
N TYR A 268 -16.31 4.48 22.50
CA TYR A 268 -16.22 4.25 23.95
C TYR A 268 -16.70 5.45 24.78
N PHE A 269 -16.74 6.67 24.20
CA PHE A 269 -17.29 7.84 24.89
C PHE A 269 -18.83 7.88 24.91
N LEU A 270 -19.48 7.04 24.11
CA LEU A 270 -20.95 6.92 24.16
C LEU A 270 -21.37 6.24 25.45
N PRO A 271 -22.52 6.65 26.07
CA PRO A 271 -23.02 6.04 27.30
C PRO A 271 -23.31 4.55 27.11
N ALA A 272 -23.07 3.75 28.16
CA ALA A 272 -23.29 2.31 28.13
C ALA A 272 -24.75 1.92 27.80
N GLN A 273 -25.71 2.78 28.19
CA GLN A 273 -27.14 2.61 27.93
C GLN A 273 -27.52 2.81 26.45
N ALA A 274 -26.69 3.55 25.68
CA ALA A 274 -26.86 3.72 24.24
C ALA A 274 -26.21 2.61 23.41
N GLY A 275 -26.23 1.38 23.88
CA GLY A 275 -25.55 0.23 23.28
C GLY A 275 -25.90 -0.03 21.82
N GLY A 276 -27.14 0.25 21.40
CA GLY A 276 -27.54 0.14 20.00
C GLY A 276 -26.74 1.08 19.08
N GLN A 277 -26.51 2.34 19.49
CA GLN A 277 -25.74 3.31 18.72
C GLN A 277 -24.25 2.93 18.66
N LYS A 278 -23.65 2.48 19.78
CA LYS A 278 -22.27 1.97 19.80
C LYS A 278 -22.07 0.83 18.82
N LEU A 279 -23.00 -0.12 18.81
CA LEU A 279 -22.95 -1.28 17.94
C LEU A 279 -23.06 -0.86 16.46
N THR A 280 -23.99 0.04 16.14
CA THR A 280 -24.17 0.54 14.77
C THR A 280 -22.91 1.21 14.24
N VAL A 281 -22.27 2.12 15.02
CA VAL A 281 -21.02 2.78 14.63
C VAL A 281 -19.91 1.74 14.41
N SER A 282 -19.74 0.81 15.34
CA SER A 282 -18.67 -0.18 15.25
C SER A 282 -18.83 -1.12 14.06
N ILE A 283 -20.05 -1.56 13.77
CA ILE A 283 -20.34 -2.40 12.59
C ILE A 283 -20.16 -1.61 11.28
N SER A 284 -20.58 -0.35 11.24
CA SER A 284 -20.37 0.50 10.06
C SER A 284 -18.90 0.70 9.73
N VAL A 285 -18.04 0.88 10.76
CA VAL A 285 -16.60 0.97 10.58
C VAL A 285 -16.01 -0.36 10.13
N LEU A 286 -16.44 -1.49 10.69
CA LEU A 286 -16.00 -2.81 10.24
C LEU A 286 -16.32 -3.02 8.75
N LEU A 287 -17.53 -2.63 8.32
CA LEU A 287 -17.93 -2.69 6.92
C LEU A 287 -17.05 -1.80 6.02
N ALA A 288 -16.77 -0.57 6.45
CA ALA A 288 -15.89 0.32 5.71
C ALA A 288 -14.46 -0.27 5.56
N GLN A 289 -13.92 -0.89 6.62
CA GLN A 289 -12.61 -1.55 6.57
C GLN A 289 -12.58 -2.75 5.61
N THR A 290 -13.67 -3.52 5.52
CA THR A 290 -13.77 -4.61 4.53
C THR A 290 -13.73 -4.08 3.10
N VAL A 291 -14.34 -2.93 2.83
CA VAL A 291 -14.27 -2.28 1.51
C VAL A 291 -12.83 -1.88 1.18
N PHE A 292 -12.09 -1.31 2.12
CA PHE A 292 -10.66 -1.00 1.89
C PHE A 292 -9.84 -2.26 1.61
N LEU A 293 -10.10 -3.36 2.32
CA LEU A 293 -9.41 -4.63 2.08
C LEU A 293 -9.67 -5.13 0.64
N ILE A 294 -10.91 -5.03 0.15
CA ILE A 294 -11.26 -5.42 -1.22
C ILE A 294 -10.57 -4.50 -2.23
N LEU A 295 -10.52 -3.18 -2.01
CA LEU A 295 -9.83 -2.24 -2.88
C LEU A 295 -8.33 -2.54 -3.00
N VAL A 296 -7.69 -2.89 -1.88
CA VAL A 296 -6.28 -3.29 -1.86
C VAL A 296 -6.07 -4.61 -2.60
N SER A 297 -6.95 -5.59 -2.41
CA SER A 297 -6.83 -6.91 -3.08
C SER A 297 -6.89 -6.80 -4.61
N GLN A 298 -7.55 -5.78 -5.15
CA GLN A 298 -7.59 -5.53 -6.60
C GLN A 298 -6.27 -5.01 -7.18
N LYS A 299 -5.38 -4.45 -6.34
CA LYS A 299 -4.10 -3.87 -6.76
C LYS A 299 -2.91 -4.81 -6.60
N VAL A 300 -3.08 -5.91 -5.91
CA VAL A 300 -2.01 -6.86 -5.56
C VAL A 300 -2.24 -8.17 -6.31
N PRO A 301 -1.18 -8.85 -6.78
CA PRO A 301 -1.33 -10.17 -7.41
C PRO A 301 -1.94 -11.20 -6.46
N GLU A 302 -2.73 -12.10 -7.00
CA GLU A 302 -3.40 -13.18 -6.27
C GLU A 302 -2.39 -14.31 -5.94
N THR A 303 -1.39 -14.00 -5.12
CA THR A 303 -0.36 -14.96 -4.72
C THR A 303 -0.56 -15.43 -3.28
N SER A 304 -0.19 -16.69 -3.02
CA SER A 304 -0.16 -17.28 -1.67
C SER A 304 1.24 -17.28 -1.04
N LEU A 305 2.24 -16.72 -1.71
CA LEU A 305 3.63 -16.73 -1.22
C LEU A 305 3.84 -15.76 -0.04
N SER A 306 3.17 -14.62 -0.05
CA SER A 306 3.31 -13.62 1.01
C SER A 306 2.03 -12.77 1.14
N VAL A 307 1.87 -12.16 2.33
CA VAL A 307 0.77 -11.22 2.60
C VAL A 307 1.32 -9.80 2.58
N PRO A 308 0.73 -8.87 1.79
CA PRO A 308 1.16 -7.48 1.73
C PRO A 308 1.10 -6.80 3.11
N LEU A 309 2.03 -5.89 3.38
CA LEU A 309 2.09 -5.16 4.65
C LEU A 309 0.79 -4.39 4.94
N ILE A 310 0.24 -3.73 3.92
CA ILE A 310 -1.05 -3.03 4.03
C ILE A 310 -2.20 -4.00 4.32
N GLY A 311 -2.17 -5.22 3.76
CA GLY A 311 -3.14 -6.27 4.06
C GLY A 311 -3.05 -6.72 5.52
N LYS A 312 -1.83 -6.92 6.03
CA LYS A 312 -1.59 -7.24 7.47
C LYS A 312 -2.14 -6.13 8.36
N TYR A 313 -1.92 -4.86 7.99
CA TYR A 313 -2.46 -3.72 8.72
C TYR A 313 -4.00 -3.72 8.75
N LEU A 314 -4.65 -3.90 7.60
CA LEU A 314 -6.11 -3.92 7.52
C LEU A 314 -6.72 -5.09 8.31
N ILE A 315 -6.15 -6.29 8.22
CA ILE A 315 -6.60 -7.46 8.99
C ILE A 315 -6.42 -7.22 10.50
N PHE A 316 -5.28 -6.63 10.90
CA PHE A 316 -5.05 -6.26 12.29
C PHE A 316 -6.11 -5.28 12.80
N VAL A 317 -6.36 -4.19 12.06
CA VAL A 317 -7.37 -3.18 12.41
C VAL A 317 -8.77 -3.78 12.49
N MET A 318 -9.15 -4.64 11.55
CA MET A 318 -10.42 -5.38 11.56
C MET A 318 -10.54 -6.29 12.79
N SER A 319 -9.46 -6.98 13.15
CA SER A 319 -9.44 -7.85 14.34
C SER A 319 -9.66 -7.05 15.63
N VAL A 320 -8.97 -5.90 15.76
CA VAL A 320 -9.17 -5.00 16.91
C VAL A 320 -10.59 -4.43 16.93
N THR A 321 -11.13 -4.03 15.78
CA THR A 321 -12.52 -3.55 15.68
C THR A 321 -13.52 -4.63 16.09
N THR A 322 -13.30 -5.88 15.70
CA THR A 322 -14.14 -7.01 16.10
C THR A 322 -14.11 -7.24 17.62
N LEU A 323 -12.93 -7.10 18.24
CA LEU A 323 -12.82 -7.16 19.71
C LEU A 323 -13.59 -6.01 20.37
N ILE A 324 -13.57 -4.82 19.80
CA ILE A 324 -14.34 -3.66 20.29
C ILE A 324 -15.85 -3.92 20.18
N VAL A 325 -16.32 -4.47 19.04
CA VAL A 325 -17.74 -4.86 18.86
C VAL A 325 -18.14 -5.89 19.93
N THR A 326 -17.32 -6.91 20.14
CA THR A 326 -17.58 -7.95 21.17
C THR A 326 -17.67 -7.33 22.55
N ASN A 327 -16.75 -6.42 22.89
CA ASN A 327 -16.79 -5.69 24.16
C ASN A 327 -18.07 -4.87 24.29
N CYS A 328 -18.51 -4.16 23.24
CA CYS A 328 -19.76 -3.41 23.26
C CYS A 328 -20.97 -4.29 23.56
N ILE A 329 -21.01 -5.52 23.03
CA ILE A 329 -22.08 -6.49 23.30
C ILE A 329 -22.03 -6.93 24.77
N VAL A 330 -20.85 -7.21 25.31
CA VAL A 330 -20.66 -7.62 26.72
C VAL A 330 -21.12 -6.49 27.66
N VAL A 331 -20.69 -5.25 27.40
CA VAL A 331 -21.08 -4.08 28.21
C VAL A 331 -22.57 -3.83 28.14
N LEU A 332 -23.21 -3.97 26.98
CA LEU A 332 -24.65 -3.87 26.84
C LEU A 332 -25.37 -4.94 27.66
N ASN A 333 -24.89 -6.18 27.62
CA ASN A 333 -25.45 -7.26 28.43
C ASN A 333 -25.36 -6.95 29.93
N PHE A 334 -24.23 -6.40 30.41
CA PHE A 334 -24.11 -5.99 31.82
C PHE A 334 -25.02 -4.82 32.18
N SER A 335 -25.11 -3.80 31.33
CA SER A 335 -25.90 -2.60 31.61
C SER A 335 -27.42 -2.82 31.59
N LEU A 336 -27.89 -3.90 30.94
CA LEU A 336 -29.31 -4.26 30.87
C LEU A 336 -29.73 -5.28 31.94
N ARG A 337 -28.80 -5.75 32.80
CA ARG A 337 -29.15 -6.65 33.90
C ARG A 337 -29.92 -5.90 34.97
N SER A 338 -30.94 -6.57 35.49
CA SER A 338 -31.73 -6.12 36.62
C SER A 338 -31.59 -7.09 37.82
N PRO A 339 -31.77 -6.60 39.06
CA PRO A 339 -31.71 -7.47 40.27
C PRO A 339 -32.66 -8.65 40.20
N ASN A 340 -33.80 -8.49 39.54
CA ASN A 340 -34.83 -9.54 39.39
C ASN A 340 -34.34 -10.70 38.48
N THR A 341 -33.38 -10.46 37.63
CA THR A 341 -32.85 -11.48 36.69
C THR A 341 -31.52 -12.07 37.13
N HIS A 342 -30.66 -11.29 37.80
CA HIS A 342 -29.33 -11.73 38.19
C HIS A 342 -28.90 -11.06 39.48
N THR A 343 -28.57 -11.88 40.49
CA THR A 343 -27.97 -11.40 41.74
C THR A 343 -26.47 -11.12 41.53
N MET A 344 -26.00 -10.00 42.05
CA MET A 344 -24.58 -9.61 41.93
C MET A 344 -23.70 -10.43 42.90
N SER A 345 -22.67 -11.09 42.37
CA SER A 345 -21.67 -11.78 43.18
C SER A 345 -20.82 -10.77 43.96
N ARG A 346 -20.53 -11.09 45.23
CA ARG A 346 -19.65 -10.24 46.08
C ARG A 346 -18.26 -10.04 45.48
N THR A 347 -17.70 -11.05 44.81
CA THR A 347 -16.40 -10.97 44.13
C THR A 347 -16.43 -9.96 42.98
N LEU A 348 -17.50 -9.93 42.19
CA LEU A 348 -17.70 -8.99 41.09
C LEU A 348 -17.79 -7.54 41.61
N LYS A 349 -18.56 -7.35 42.70
CA LYS A 349 -18.69 -6.05 43.38
C LYS A 349 -17.32 -5.53 43.85
N HIS A 350 -16.55 -6.34 44.56
CA HIS A 350 -15.23 -5.99 45.03
C HIS A 350 -14.25 -5.65 43.90
N ILE A 351 -14.16 -6.47 42.85
CA ILE A 351 -13.21 -6.23 41.74
C ILE A 351 -13.57 -4.94 40.98
N PHE A 352 -14.80 -4.79 40.52
CA PHE A 352 -15.17 -3.70 39.61
C PHE A 352 -15.56 -2.41 40.31
N LEU A 353 -15.96 -2.43 41.58
CA LEU A 353 -16.34 -1.20 42.31
C LEU A 353 -15.23 -0.68 43.26
N GLU A 354 -14.29 -1.54 43.68
CA GLU A 354 -13.23 -1.11 44.58
C GLU A 354 -11.84 -1.15 43.94
N VAL A 355 -11.44 -2.29 43.33
CA VAL A 355 -10.07 -2.48 42.81
C VAL A 355 -9.86 -1.71 41.49
N VAL A 356 -10.73 -1.91 40.51
CA VAL A 356 -10.60 -1.29 39.18
C VAL A 356 -10.68 0.25 39.23
N PRO A 357 -11.61 0.88 39.97
CA PRO A 357 -11.64 2.35 40.10
C PRO A 357 -10.37 2.92 40.72
N ARG A 358 -9.81 2.23 41.75
CA ARG A 358 -8.55 2.64 42.39
C ARG A 358 -7.38 2.59 41.42
N PHE A 359 -7.32 1.54 40.58
CA PHE A 359 -6.28 1.41 39.54
C PHE A 359 -6.42 2.48 38.44
N LEU A 360 -7.65 2.86 38.08
CA LEU A 360 -7.95 3.88 37.07
C LEU A 360 -7.91 5.31 37.63
N GLY A 361 -7.51 5.52 38.90
CA GLY A 361 -7.41 6.82 39.53
C GLY A 361 -8.77 7.52 39.77
N MET A 362 -9.87 6.75 39.80
CA MET A 362 -11.19 7.25 40.15
C MET A 362 -11.39 7.11 41.64
N ALA A 363 -12.00 8.13 42.29
CA ALA A 363 -12.35 8.01 43.68
C ALA A 363 -13.30 6.83 43.88
N PRO A 364 -13.04 5.89 44.82
CA PRO A 364 -13.96 4.85 45.15
C PRO A 364 -15.29 5.48 45.57
N LEU A 365 -16.39 4.97 45.05
CA LEU A 365 -17.72 5.29 45.54
C LEU A 365 -17.85 4.60 46.89
N VAL A 366 -17.42 5.25 47.95
CA VAL A 366 -17.65 4.81 49.31
C VAL A 366 -19.15 5.02 49.57
N ASP A 367 -19.85 3.96 49.98
CA ASP A 367 -21.18 4.04 50.59
C ASP A 367 -21.06 5.01 51.79
N GLU A 368 -21.66 6.21 51.69
CA GLU A 368 -21.77 7.17 52.79
C GLU A 368 -22.68 6.64 53.93
N SER A 369 -22.73 5.37 54.19
CA SER A 369 -23.62 4.78 55.21
C SER A 369 -22.92 4.33 56.51
N GLU A 370 -21.59 4.54 56.67
CA GLU A 370 -20.96 4.26 57.96
C GLU A 370 -19.72 5.15 58.16
N GLU A 371 -19.90 6.40 58.62
CA GLU A 371 -19.02 7.10 59.54
C GLU A 371 -19.56 8.53 59.84
N ASP A 372 -20.36 8.61 60.91
CA ASP A 372 -20.53 9.85 61.66
C ASP A 372 -19.20 10.18 62.37
N GLY A 373 -18.63 11.34 62.04
CA GLY A 373 -17.49 11.80 62.78
C GLY A 373 -16.73 12.96 62.17
N ILE A 374 -17.16 14.19 62.48
CA ILE A 374 -16.33 15.39 62.60
C ILE A 374 -15.57 15.93 61.37
N GLY A 375 -16.14 16.98 60.79
CA GLY A 375 -15.47 18.21 60.38
C GLY A 375 -14.23 18.13 59.50
N ALA A 376 -14.41 18.27 58.17
CA ALA A 376 -13.49 19.06 57.35
C ALA A 376 -14.19 19.46 56.04
N VAL A 377 -14.52 20.71 55.92
CA VAL A 377 -14.85 21.39 54.66
C VAL A 377 -13.65 21.30 53.75
N ARG A 378 -13.59 20.33 52.86
CA ARG A 378 -12.58 20.24 51.82
C ARG A 378 -13.14 20.83 50.53
N GLU A 379 -12.65 22.01 50.19
CA GLU A 379 -12.92 22.74 48.97
C GLU A 379 -12.72 21.81 47.75
N ARG A 380 -13.82 21.36 47.11
CA ARG A 380 -13.77 20.56 45.91
C ARG A 380 -13.30 21.46 44.76
N ARG A 381 -12.08 21.23 44.28
CA ARG A 381 -11.64 21.74 42.97
C ARG A 381 -12.66 21.35 41.89
N ARG A 382 -13.28 22.35 41.28
CA ARG A 382 -14.20 22.18 40.15
C ARG A 382 -13.42 21.72 38.93
N SER A 383 -13.43 20.43 38.67
CA SER A 383 -12.96 19.83 37.40
C SER A 383 -14.09 19.92 36.37
N SER A 384 -13.74 20.13 35.10
CA SER A 384 -14.68 20.11 33.96
C SER A 384 -15.50 18.81 33.84
N PHE A 385 -15.00 17.72 34.44
CA PHE A 385 -15.68 16.46 34.57
C PHE A 385 -16.94 16.52 35.46
N GLY A 386 -16.98 17.37 36.47
CA GLY A 386 -18.16 17.58 37.31
C GLY A 386 -19.30 18.31 36.60
N LEU A 387 -19.03 19.04 35.52
CA LEU A 387 -20.04 19.67 34.69
C LEU A 387 -20.76 18.64 33.78
N MET A 388 -20.04 17.64 33.29
CA MET A 388 -20.59 16.57 32.45
C MET A 388 -21.47 15.62 33.26
N GLN A 389 -21.09 15.33 34.51
CA GLN A 389 -21.88 14.54 35.47
C GLN A 389 -23.17 15.23 35.88
N ARG A 390 -23.18 16.56 36.01
CA ARG A 390 -24.41 17.35 36.26
C ARG A 390 -25.33 17.43 35.05
N ALA A 391 -24.80 17.42 33.82
CA ALA A 391 -25.61 17.35 32.63
C ALA A 391 -26.32 15.99 32.48
N GLU A 392 -25.69 14.89 32.88
CA GLU A 392 -26.31 13.57 32.96
C GLU A 392 -27.39 13.49 34.05
N GLU A 393 -27.20 14.14 35.19
CA GLU A 393 -28.17 14.21 36.28
C GLU A 393 -29.44 15.04 35.90
N TYR A 394 -29.32 16.02 34.98
CA TYR A 394 -30.46 16.78 34.42
C TYR A 394 -31.28 15.99 33.37
N VAL A 395 -30.68 15.00 32.73
CA VAL A 395 -31.36 14.17 31.70
C VAL A 395 -32.18 13.03 32.34
N LEU A 396 -31.78 12.55 33.52
CA LEU A 396 -32.62 11.65 34.35
C LEU A 396 -33.66 12.48 35.07
N LYS A 397 -34.79 12.68 34.42
CA LYS A 397 -36.01 13.30 35.03
C LYS A 397 -36.36 12.55 36.30
N GLN A 398 -36.01 13.07 37.45
CA GLN A 398 -36.71 12.72 38.72
C GLN A 398 -38.20 12.91 38.52
N PRO A 399 -39.06 11.94 38.89
CA PRO A 399 -40.49 12.11 38.77
C PRO A 399 -40.93 13.35 39.54
N ARG A 400 -41.78 14.16 38.91
CA ARG A 400 -42.24 15.45 39.44
C ARG A 400 -42.86 15.37 40.87
N SER A 401 -43.20 14.18 41.31
CA SER A 401 -43.68 13.82 42.63
C SER A 401 -42.65 14.00 43.75
N GLU A 402 -41.39 13.62 43.55
CA GLU A 402 -40.31 13.77 44.60
C GLU A 402 -39.99 15.24 44.89
N MET A 403 -39.95 16.10 43.87
CA MET A 403 -39.74 17.52 44.03
C MET A 403 -40.85 18.24 44.80
N MET A 404 -42.09 17.73 44.75
CA MET A 404 -43.21 18.26 45.55
C MET A 404 -43.10 17.83 47.02
N PHE A 405 -42.67 16.63 47.31
CA PHE A 405 -42.52 16.14 48.66
C PHE A 405 -41.39 16.82 49.41
N ASP A 406 -40.23 17.03 48.76
CA ASP A 406 -39.12 17.76 49.37
C ASP A 406 -39.44 19.22 49.66
N LYS A 407 -40.17 19.89 48.76
CA LYS A 407 -40.63 21.27 48.97
C LYS A 407 -41.69 21.43 50.06
N GLN A 408 -42.49 20.38 50.29
CA GLN A 408 -43.48 20.35 51.36
C GLN A 408 -42.82 20.00 52.70
N ARG A 409 -41.76 19.20 52.71
CA ARG A 409 -40.95 18.87 53.88
C ARG A 409 -40.21 20.06 54.42
N GLU A 410 -39.66 20.91 53.55
CA GLU A 410 -39.04 22.19 53.92
C GLU A 410 -40.03 23.23 54.50
N ARG A 411 -41.27 23.24 54.02
CA ARG A 411 -42.30 24.18 54.50
C ARG A 411 -42.84 23.84 55.89
N HIS A 412 -42.75 22.57 56.32
CA HIS A 412 -43.34 22.14 57.61
C HIS A 412 -42.32 21.96 58.74
N GLY A 413 -41.04 22.36 58.54
CA GLY A 413 -40.07 22.47 59.63
C GLY A 413 -39.80 21.16 60.43
N LEU A 414 -40.10 20.01 59.85
CA LEU A 414 -39.83 18.73 60.43
C LEU A 414 -38.35 18.40 60.25
N THR A 415 -37.57 18.78 61.26
CA THR A 415 -36.16 18.47 61.35
C THR A 415 -35.92 16.98 61.47
N ARG A 416 -34.93 16.45 60.77
CA ARG A 416 -34.41 15.08 60.74
C ARG A 416 -34.19 14.42 62.12
N SER A 417 -34.20 15.23 63.19
CA SER A 417 -33.96 14.86 64.58
C SER A 417 -35.09 14.08 65.26
N PHE A 418 -36.28 13.99 64.66
CA PHE A 418 -37.40 13.38 65.37
C PHE A 418 -37.67 11.89 64.96
N VAL A 419 -37.03 11.43 63.90
CA VAL A 419 -37.26 10.05 63.37
C VAL A 419 -36.34 9.04 64.03
N ASP A 420 -35.16 9.42 64.49
CA ASP A 420 -34.14 8.48 65.02
C ASP A 420 -34.34 8.08 66.52
N THR A 421 -35.36 8.63 67.19
CA THR A 421 -35.62 8.37 68.64
C THR A 421 -36.90 7.60 68.93
N ILE A 422 -37.59 7.10 67.90
CA ILE A 422 -38.78 6.27 68.15
C ILE A 422 -38.39 4.80 68.23
N ASP A 423 -38.32 4.31 69.44
CA ASP A 423 -38.08 2.91 69.75
C ASP A 423 -39.15 2.03 69.07
N VAL A 424 -38.75 1.08 68.17
CA VAL A 424 -39.62 0.20 67.39
C VAL A 424 -40.57 -0.62 68.25
N SER A 425 -40.20 -0.86 69.50
CA SER A 425 -41.01 -1.59 70.48
C SER A 425 -42.17 -0.74 70.99
N SER A 426 -42.01 0.58 71.16
CA SER A 426 -43.07 1.48 71.60
C SER A 426 -44.07 1.80 70.51
N THR A 427 -43.62 1.86 69.27
CA THR A 427 -44.53 2.04 68.08
C THR A 427 -45.41 0.82 67.84
N ALA A 428 -44.91 -0.38 68.04
CA ALA A 428 -45.72 -1.61 67.91
C ALA A 428 -46.83 -1.70 68.97
N THR A 429 -46.56 -1.26 70.21
CA THR A 429 -47.57 -1.20 71.28
C THR A 429 -48.61 -0.10 71.06
N LEU A 430 -48.17 1.08 70.62
CA LEU A 430 -49.06 2.18 70.24
C LEU A 430 -49.94 1.82 69.04
N TYR A 431 -49.40 1.13 68.04
CA TYR A 431 -50.12 0.62 66.89
C TYR A 431 -51.23 -0.36 67.30
N LYS A 432 -50.90 -1.28 68.22
CA LYS A 432 -51.86 -2.28 68.71
C LYS A 432 -53.02 -1.67 69.48
N SER A 433 -52.78 -0.61 70.25
CA SER A 433 -53.79 0.13 71.00
C SER A 433 -54.66 1.03 70.09
N LEU A 434 -54.10 1.68 69.12
CA LEU A 434 -54.78 2.50 68.11
C LEU A 434 -55.65 1.62 67.15
N ALA A 435 -55.18 0.43 66.77
CA ALA A 435 -55.90 -0.50 65.94
C ALA A 435 -57.17 -1.06 66.60
N GLN A 436 -57.21 -1.03 67.95
CA GLN A 436 -58.40 -1.39 68.71
C GLN A 436 -59.42 -0.27 68.86
N ALA A 437 -58.94 1.03 68.77
CA ALA A 437 -59.80 2.18 69.00
C ALA A 437 -60.42 2.78 67.72
N ALA A 438 -59.80 2.62 66.55
CA ALA A 438 -60.34 3.14 65.29
C ALA A 438 -59.86 2.34 64.07
N PRO A 439 -60.67 1.48 63.43
CA PRO A 439 -60.30 0.63 62.30
C PRO A 439 -59.78 1.44 61.08
N GLU A 440 -60.31 2.62 60.85
CA GLU A 440 -59.89 3.50 59.73
C GLU A 440 -58.41 3.97 59.85
N ILE A 441 -57.94 4.20 61.09
CA ILE A 441 -56.53 4.59 61.34
C ILE A 441 -55.59 3.40 61.04
N LYS A 442 -56.03 2.20 61.30
CA LYS A 442 -55.27 0.99 60.99
C LYS A 442 -55.05 0.83 59.49
N GLU A 443 -56.09 1.00 58.70
CA GLU A 443 -56.00 0.91 57.23
C GLU A 443 -55.06 1.99 56.67
N CYS A 444 -55.10 3.21 57.24
CA CYS A 444 -54.19 4.30 56.84
C CYS A 444 -52.75 3.98 57.17
N VAL A 445 -52.45 3.46 58.36
CA VAL A 445 -51.08 3.07 58.76
C VAL A 445 -50.56 1.87 57.94
N ASP A 446 -51.42 0.91 57.67
CA ASP A 446 -51.07 -0.27 56.83
C ASP A 446 -50.77 0.20 55.40
N ALA A 447 -51.54 1.11 54.82
CA ALA A 447 -51.26 1.73 53.55
C ALA A 447 -49.94 2.52 53.52
N CYS A 448 -49.67 3.32 54.58
CA CYS A 448 -48.39 4.04 54.71
C CYS A 448 -47.18 3.11 54.84
N ASN A 449 -47.30 2.02 55.61
CA ASN A 449 -46.26 1.03 55.73
C ASN A 449 -46.02 0.32 54.41
N PHE A 450 -47.07 -0.05 53.69
CA PHE A 450 -46.95 -0.64 52.34
C PHE A 450 -46.24 0.29 51.38
N ILE A 451 -46.62 1.57 51.35
CA ILE A 451 -45.93 2.58 50.49
C ILE A 451 -44.45 2.72 50.92
N ALA A 452 -44.14 2.80 52.20
CA ALA A 452 -42.79 2.93 52.69
C ALA A 452 -41.94 1.70 52.30
N GLU A 453 -42.48 0.48 52.45
CA GLU A 453 -41.79 -0.76 52.09
C GLU A 453 -41.62 -0.90 50.57
N SER A 454 -42.65 -0.54 49.80
CA SER A 454 -42.58 -0.51 48.35
C SER A 454 -41.55 0.50 47.86
N THR A 455 -41.50 1.69 48.46
CA THR A 455 -40.48 2.73 48.13
C THR A 455 -39.08 2.26 48.49
N ARG A 456 -38.88 1.62 49.62
CA ARG A 456 -37.62 1.06 50.05
C ARG A 456 -37.12 -0.04 49.07
N GLN A 457 -38.04 -0.96 48.71
CA GLN A 457 -37.73 -2.00 47.74
C GLN A 457 -37.40 -1.43 46.37
N GLN A 458 -38.09 -0.36 45.93
CA GLN A 458 -37.81 0.33 44.67
C GLN A 458 -36.44 1.04 44.67
N ASN A 459 -36.03 1.62 45.80
CA ASN A 459 -34.73 2.25 45.97
C ASN A 459 -33.59 1.20 45.99
N ASP A 460 -33.80 0.06 46.66
CA ASP A 460 -32.82 -1.04 46.67
C ASP A 460 -32.61 -1.62 45.25
N ILE A 461 -33.71 -1.84 44.50
CA ILE A 461 -33.64 -2.25 43.10
C ILE A 461 -32.92 -1.20 42.24
N GLY A 462 -33.17 0.10 42.45
CA GLY A 462 -32.49 1.20 41.77
C GLY A 462 -30.99 1.21 41.99
N SER A 463 -30.54 1.04 43.24
CA SER A 463 -29.11 1.05 43.61
C SER A 463 -28.33 -0.14 43.01
N GLU A 464 -28.94 -1.31 42.94
CA GLU A 464 -28.32 -2.48 42.29
C GLU A 464 -28.28 -2.33 40.77
N MET A 465 -29.29 -1.73 40.14
CA MET A 465 -29.24 -1.38 38.69
C MET A 465 -28.13 -0.39 38.38
N GLU A 466 -27.95 0.65 39.20
CA GLU A 466 -26.85 1.60 39.06
C GLU A 466 -25.50 0.93 39.19
N SER A 467 -25.36 -0.05 40.08
CA SER A 467 -24.14 -0.86 40.24
C SER A 467 -23.80 -1.66 38.98
N TRP A 468 -24.77 -2.26 38.31
CA TRP A 468 -24.56 -2.97 37.03
C TRP A 468 -24.16 -2.02 35.89
N VAL A 469 -24.77 -0.85 35.79
CA VAL A 469 -24.40 0.18 34.81
C VAL A 469 -22.97 0.69 35.08
N LEU A 470 -22.59 0.82 36.36
CA LEU A 470 -21.25 1.24 36.75
C LEU A 470 -20.19 0.19 36.36
N ILE A 471 -20.47 -1.10 36.55
CA ILE A 471 -19.61 -2.18 36.06
C ILE A 471 -19.42 -2.08 34.55
N GLY A 472 -20.47 -1.86 33.77
CA GLY A 472 -20.40 -1.64 32.34
C GLY A 472 -19.47 -0.47 31.96
N LYS A 473 -19.59 0.67 32.66
CA LYS A 473 -18.71 1.83 32.46
C LYS A 473 -17.24 1.53 32.79
N MET A 474 -16.97 0.73 33.82
CA MET A 474 -15.61 0.33 34.17
C MET A 474 -14.99 -0.59 33.14
N VAL A 475 -15.72 -1.58 32.66
CA VAL A 475 -15.28 -2.46 31.57
C VAL A 475 -14.97 -1.65 30.31
N ASP A 476 -15.85 -0.74 29.91
CA ASP A 476 -15.63 0.16 28.78
C ASP A 476 -14.32 0.95 28.93
N LYS A 477 -14.05 1.49 30.11
CA LYS A 477 -12.85 2.32 30.35
C LYS A 477 -11.55 1.50 30.32
N VAL A 478 -11.56 0.28 30.86
CA VAL A 478 -10.42 -0.64 30.77
C VAL A 478 -10.15 -1.01 29.31
N CYS A 479 -11.21 -1.41 28.59
CA CYS A 479 -11.09 -1.80 27.18
C CYS A 479 -10.73 -0.64 26.27
N PHE A 480 -11.13 0.60 26.59
CA PHE A 480 -10.69 1.82 25.89
C PHE A 480 -9.18 1.98 25.94
N TRP A 481 -8.58 1.93 27.12
CA TRP A 481 -7.13 2.06 27.25
C TRP A 481 -6.38 0.90 26.58
N ALA A 482 -6.91 -0.33 26.72
CA ALA A 482 -6.34 -1.50 26.05
C ALA A 482 -6.41 -1.36 24.52
N ALA A 483 -7.54 -0.89 23.99
CA ALA A 483 -7.72 -0.65 22.56
C ALA A 483 -6.77 0.43 22.02
N ILE A 484 -6.60 1.56 22.72
CA ILE A 484 -5.65 2.62 22.33
C ILE A 484 -4.21 2.07 22.28
N LEU A 485 -3.79 1.36 23.34
CA LEU A 485 -2.45 0.77 23.39
C LEU A 485 -2.23 -0.21 22.24
N LEU A 486 -3.18 -1.12 22.04
CA LEU A 486 -3.10 -2.12 20.98
C LEU A 486 -3.04 -1.46 19.60
N PHE A 487 -3.90 -0.49 19.33
CA PHE A 487 -3.92 0.26 18.07
C PHE A 487 -2.61 1.00 17.83
N SER A 488 -2.12 1.74 18.83
CA SER A 488 -0.91 2.55 18.70
C SER A 488 0.32 1.67 18.48
N ILE A 489 0.51 0.65 19.33
CA ILE A 489 1.67 -0.26 19.24
C ILE A 489 1.62 -1.04 17.92
N GLY A 490 0.47 -1.62 17.57
CA GLY A 490 0.32 -2.42 16.36
C GLY A 490 0.52 -1.60 15.09
N THR A 491 -0.04 -0.39 15.02
CA THR A 491 0.15 0.51 13.89
C THR A 491 1.62 0.90 13.73
N VAL A 492 2.28 1.34 14.81
CA VAL A 492 3.69 1.71 14.79
C VAL A 492 4.56 0.52 14.39
N ALA A 493 4.34 -0.66 14.97
CA ALA A 493 5.13 -1.86 14.66
C ALA A 493 5.03 -2.25 13.18
N ILE A 494 3.82 -2.23 12.60
CA ILE A 494 3.60 -2.59 11.20
C ILE A 494 4.28 -1.58 10.26
N PHE A 495 4.15 -0.28 10.50
CA PHE A 495 4.77 0.73 9.63
C PHE A 495 6.28 0.81 9.80
N LEU A 496 6.83 0.51 10.98
CA LEU A 496 8.27 0.36 11.17
C LEU A 496 8.84 -0.77 10.31
N MET A 497 8.15 -1.90 10.17
CA MET A 497 8.56 -2.97 9.26
C MET A 497 8.70 -2.47 7.81
N GLY A 498 7.76 -1.64 7.34
CA GLY A 498 7.84 -1.02 6.01
C GLY A 498 9.01 -0.04 5.88
N HIS A 499 9.27 0.76 6.90
CA HIS A 499 10.37 1.72 6.89
C HIS A 499 11.75 1.07 6.82
N PHE A 500 11.93 -0.09 7.45
CA PHE A 500 13.20 -0.83 7.42
C PHE A 500 13.45 -1.57 6.11
N ASN A 501 12.47 -1.71 5.23
CA ASN A 501 12.64 -2.31 3.91
C ASN A 501 13.25 -1.31 2.92
N GLN A 502 14.54 -1.04 3.06
CA GLN A 502 15.27 -0.17 2.16
C GLN A 502 15.84 -0.95 0.97
N VAL A 503 15.96 -0.27 -0.16
CA VAL A 503 16.65 -0.81 -1.33
C VAL A 503 18.09 -1.11 -0.95
N PRO A 504 18.66 -2.27 -1.34
CA PRO A 504 20.06 -2.58 -1.09
C PRO A 504 20.96 -1.47 -1.63
N GLU A 505 21.99 -1.11 -0.87
CA GLU A 505 22.98 -0.10 -1.28
C GLU A 505 23.71 -0.51 -2.57
N TYR A 506 23.91 -1.82 -2.76
CA TYR A 506 24.55 -2.41 -3.94
C TYR A 506 23.57 -3.33 -4.67
N PRO A 507 23.52 -3.29 -6.01
CA PRO A 507 22.58 -4.10 -6.79
C PRO A 507 22.83 -5.61 -6.64
N PHE A 508 24.08 -6.02 -6.38
CA PHE A 508 24.44 -7.41 -6.10
C PHE A 508 25.28 -7.49 -4.83
N TYR A 509 24.77 -8.16 -3.81
CA TYR A 509 25.39 -8.24 -2.48
C TYR A 509 26.80 -8.86 -2.49
N TRP A 510 27.05 -9.80 -3.40
CA TRP A 510 28.35 -10.49 -3.54
C TRP A 510 29.40 -9.73 -4.36
N GLU A 511 29.01 -8.69 -5.09
CA GLU A 511 29.89 -7.90 -5.96
C GLU A 511 30.07 -6.45 -5.49
N LYS A 512 30.14 -6.23 -4.19
CA LYS A 512 30.17 -4.89 -3.57
C LYS A 512 31.22 -3.92 -4.14
N LYS A 513 32.39 -4.45 -4.55
CA LYS A 513 33.48 -3.61 -5.05
C LYS A 513 33.28 -3.09 -6.48
N LYS A 514 32.41 -3.73 -7.26
CA LYS A 514 32.23 -3.43 -8.69
C LYS A 514 31.25 -2.27 -8.96
N TYR A 515 30.33 -2.03 -8.03
CA TYR A 515 29.24 -1.07 -8.19
C TYR A 515 29.31 0.12 -7.22
N VAL A 516 30.47 0.39 -6.64
CA VAL A 516 30.68 1.64 -5.90
C VAL A 516 30.77 2.75 -6.93
N PRO A 517 29.88 3.75 -6.95
CA PRO A 517 30.05 4.93 -7.79
C PRO A 517 31.33 5.65 -7.35
N GLU A 518 32.22 5.92 -8.31
CA GLU A 518 33.38 6.79 -8.10
C GLU A 518 32.91 8.23 -7.92
#